data_c1b24352007be998246bb8aa8ad34775
#
_entry.id   c1b24352007be998246bb8aa8ad34775
#
_cell.length_a   1.000
_cell.length_b   1.000
_cell.length_c   1.000
_cell.angle_alpha   90.00
_cell.angle_beta   90.00
_cell.angle_gamma   90.00
#
_symmetry.space_group_name_H-M   'P 1'
#
loop_
_entity.id
_entity.type
_entity.pdbx_description
1 polymer ?
#
loop_
_entity_poly.entity_id
_entity_poly.type
_entity_poly.pdbx_seq_one_letter_code
_entity_poly.pdbx_strand_id
1 'polypeptide(L)'
;PYALKALPCVLIWFKIVWEQLTLDFSEPLHRPKTLPGKEEAIDLILPCYNPQEGWERLMIEKHAELVKMLKGRSLRFIVVNDASKRGFTKDAVERLLEALPDTMIVSYDTNKGKGAAVRAGLSHSTSSITLYTDYDFPYEADSICRMVEWLESGYDVVIAVRNHTYYTHLSTRRKIMSYASRILNFTLLGLTHTDAQGGLKGFNQRGKSFLASTQVNRFLFDTEFIYKASQESDVLIKDMPADLRDNVHLPNMRRGVLAEELKNLFLIAWRG
;
A
#
# COMPACT_ATOMS: atom_id res chain seq x y z
N PRO A 1 35.09 -3.68 -21.52
CA PRO A 1 35.38 -2.58 -20.57
C PRO A 1 34.16 -2.13 -19.76
N TYR A 2 32.92 -2.46 -20.16
CA TYR A 2 31.69 -2.04 -19.41
C TYR A 2 31.36 -2.95 -18.22
N ALA A 3 31.79 -4.20 -18.23
CA ALA A 3 31.50 -5.16 -17.13
C ALA A 3 32.20 -4.82 -15.80
N LEU A 4 33.36 -4.15 -15.85
CA LEU A 4 34.13 -3.81 -14.65
C LEU A 4 33.59 -2.57 -13.90
N LYS A 5 32.75 -1.73 -14.53
CA LYS A 5 32.13 -0.57 -13.85
C LYS A 5 30.84 -0.92 -13.09
N ALA A 6 30.22 -2.05 -13.39
CA ALA A 6 28.99 -2.51 -12.70
C ALA A 6 29.28 -3.24 -11.38
N LEU A 7 30.49 -3.77 -11.19
CA LEU A 7 30.86 -4.54 -9.99
C LEU A 7 30.72 -3.76 -8.67
N PRO A 8 31.13 -2.48 -8.57
CA PRO A 8 30.93 -1.70 -7.34
C PRO A 8 29.45 -1.46 -7.01
N CYS A 9 28.63 -1.22 -8.03
CA CYS A 9 27.18 -1.02 -7.84
C CYS A 9 26.49 -2.28 -7.34
N VAL A 10 26.87 -3.45 -7.84
CA VAL A 10 26.35 -4.75 -7.40
C VAL A 10 26.79 -5.07 -5.96
N LEU A 11 28.03 -4.78 -5.59
CA LEU A 11 28.55 -4.99 -4.24
C LEU A 11 27.93 -4.01 -3.24
N ILE A 12 27.73 -2.75 -3.61
CA ILE A 12 27.02 -1.75 -2.80
C ILE A 12 25.57 -2.19 -2.62
N TRP A 13 24.93 -2.69 -3.68
CA TRP A 13 23.56 -3.21 -3.62
C TRP A 13 23.45 -4.43 -2.71
N PHE A 14 24.40 -5.40 -2.80
CA PHE A 14 24.46 -6.55 -1.89
C PHE A 14 24.64 -6.10 -0.43
N LYS A 15 25.45 -5.07 -0.17
CA LYS A 15 25.65 -4.51 1.15
C LYS A 15 24.36 -3.84 1.67
N ILE A 16 23.70 -3.02 0.86
CA ILE A 16 22.41 -2.37 1.21
C ILE A 16 21.34 -3.42 1.48
N VAL A 17 21.20 -4.45 0.63
CA VAL A 17 20.23 -5.53 0.84
C VAL A 17 20.57 -6.35 2.08
N TRP A 18 21.85 -6.61 2.36
CA TRP A 18 22.29 -7.32 3.56
C TRP A 18 22.05 -6.50 4.83
N GLU A 19 22.37 -5.21 4.83
CA GLU A 19 22.08 -4.30 5.94
C GLU A 19 20.57 -4.17 6.18
N GLN A 20 19.74 -4.16 5.14
CA GLN A 20 18.27 -4.15 5.30
C GLN A 20 17.70 -5.49 5.78
N LEU A 21 18.36 -6.62 5.54
CA LEU A 21 18.00 -7.91 6.10
C LEU A 21 18.37 -8.02 7.60
N THR A 22 19.26 -7.15 8.07
CA THR A 22 19.73 -7.10 9.47
C THR A 22 19.26 -5.85 10.20
N LEU A 23 18.41 -5.00 9.58
CA LEU A 23 17.83 -3.82 10.25
C LEU A 23 17.06 -4.28 11.48
N ASP A 24 17.57 -3.86 12.61
CA ASP A 24 16.87 -3.89 13.88
C ASP A 24 15.73 -2.86 13.80
N PHE A 25 14.49 -3.34 13.71
CA PHE A 25 13.29 -2.52 13.66
C PHE A 25 12.89 -2.01 15.05
N SER A 26 13.87 -1.81 15.93
CA SER A 26 13.66 -1.19 17.24
C SER A 26 13.10 0.24 17.11
N GLU A 27 12.42 0.70 18.16
CA GLU A 27 11.67 1.95 18.23
C GLU A 27 12.40 3.18 17.63
N PRO A 28 11.66 4.18 17.13
CA PRO A 28 12.23 5.37 16.51
C PRO A 28 13.13 6.12 17.49
N LEU A 29 14.37 6.38 17.08
CA LEU A 29 15.36 7.14 17.85
C LEU A 29 14.95 8.61 18.10
N HIS A 30 13.90 9.09 17.44
CA HIS A 30 13.35 10.43 17.63
C HIS A 30 11.83 10.39 17.46
N ARG A 31 11.09 10.73 18.54
CA ARG A 31 9.66 11.03 18.46
C ARG A 31 9.49 12.50 18.16
N PRO A 32 8.98 12.90 16.97
CA PRO A 32 8.55 14.28 16.78
C PRO A 32 7.51 14.60 17.86
N LYS A 33 7.54 15.81 18.40
CA LYS A 33 6.57 16.24 19.41
C LYS A 33 5.15 16.10 18.86
N THR A 34 4.35 15.23 19.48
CA THR A 34 2.93 15.07 19.19
C THR A 34 2.23 16.42 19.31
N LEU A 35 1.55 16.85 18.26
CA LEU A 35 0.59 17.95 18.34
C LEU A 35 -0.60 17.46 19.18
N PRO A 36 -1.07 18.22 20.19
CA PRO A 36 -2.14 17.77 21.05
C PRO A 36 -3.52 17.85 20.38
N GLY A 37 -4.26 16.76 20.43
CA GLY A 37 -5.70 16.75 20.61
C GLY A 37 -6.59 17.15 19.44
N LYS A 38 -6.78 16.24 18.49
CA LYS A 38 -8.09 15.93 17.90
C LYS A 38 -8.19 14.40 17.87
N GLU A 39 -9.38 13.87 18.17
CA GLU A 39 -9.71 12.48 17.83
C GLU A 39 -9.45 12.33 16.34
N GLU A 40 -8.29 11.77 15.97
CA GLU A 40 -7.89 11.72 14.58
C GLU A 40 -8.73 10.65 13.90
N ALA A 41 -9.65 11.10 13.06
CA ALA A 41 -10.40 10.20 12.19
C ALA A 41 -9.43 9.56 11.18
N ILE A 42 -9.65 8.28 10.90
CA ILE A 42 -8.86 7.47 9.97
C ILE A 42 -9.76 7.06 8.82
N ASP A 43 -9.32 7.32 7.60
CA ASP A 43 -9.95 6.80 6.40
C ASP A 43 -9.18 5.60 5.86
N LEU A 44 -9.86 4.47 5.65
CA LEU A 44 -9.29 3.29 5.01
C LEU A 44 -9.92 3.07 3.63
N ILE A 45 -9.14 3.30 2.58
CA ILE A 45 -9.56 3.14 1.18
C ILE A 45 -9.42 1.66 0.79
N LEU A 46 -10.49 1.09 0.26
CA LEU A 46 -10.62 -0.31 -0.10
C LEU A 46 -11.01 -0.44 -1.60
N PRO A 47 -10.02 -0.47 -2.53
CA PRO A 47 -10.31 -0.71 -3.94
C PRO A 47 -10.87 -2.12 -4.12
N CYS A 48 -12.01 -2.22 -4.80
CA CYS A 48 -12.78 -3.44 -4.97
C CYS A 48 -13.08 -3.70 -6.44
N TYR A 49 -12.70 -4.87 -6.94
CA TYR A 49 -13.01 -5.32 -8.30
C TYR A 49 -13.37 -6.80 -8.34
N ASN A 50 -14.59 -7.10 -8.76
CA ASN A 50 -15.14 -8.46 -8.82
C ASN A 50 -14.92 -9.25 -7.52
N PRO A 51 -15.37 -8.74 -6.37
CA PRO A 51 -15.14 -9.37 -5.08
C PRO A 51 -15.82 -10.74 -5.00
N GLN A 52 -15.32 -11.58 -4.10
CA GLN A 52 -15.95 -12.84 -3.79
C GLN A 52 -17.26 -12.62 -3.02
N GLU A 53 -18.14 -13.59 -3.06
CA GLU A 53 -19.37 -13.56 -2.27
C GLU A 53 -19.05 -13.45 -0.77
N GLY A 54 -19.80 -12.62 -0.06
CA GLY A 54 -19.58 -12.38 1.38
C GLY A 54 -18.48 -11.37 1.71
N TRP A 55 -17.95 -10.65 0.72
CA TRP A 55 -16.95 -9.60 0.93
C TRP A 55 -17.39 -8.53 1.95
N GLU A 56 -18.69 -8.20 1.94
CA GLU A 56 -19.28 -7.24 2.88
C GLU A 56 -19.21 -7.72 4.33
N ARG A 57 -19.38 -9.02 4.57
CA ARG A 57 -19.27 -9.62 5.91
C ARG A 57 -17.84 -9.55 6.43
N LEU A 58 -16.87 -9.84 5.57
CA LEU A 58 -15.45 -9.68 5.91
C LEU A 58 -15.14 -8.22 6.28
N MET A 59 -15.66 -7.25 5.54
CA MET A 59 -15.46 -5.83 5.85
C MET A 59 -16.06 -5.45 7.21
N ILE A 60 -17.28 -5.90 7.51
CA ILE A 60 -17.94 -5.67 8.80
C ILE A 60 -17.12 -6.26 9.95
N GLU A 61 -16.67 -7.50 9.79
CA GLU A 61 -15.83 -8.18 10.78
C GLU A 61 -14.51 -7.43 11.01
N LYS A 62 -13.82 -7.07 9.92
CA LYS A 62 -12.54 -6.35 10.00
C LYS A 62 -12.69 -4.93 10.54
N HIS A 63 -13.77 -4.24 10.23
CA HIS A 63 -14.07 -2.95 10.84
C HIS A 63 -14.20 -3.06 12.38
N ALA A 64 -14.99 -4.03 12.86
CA ALA A 64 -15.18 -4.24 14.29
C ALA A 64 -13.86 -4.62 15.00
N GLU A 65 -13.03 -5.46 14.38
CA GLU A 65 -11.70 -5.81 14.88
C GLU A 65 -10.80 -4.56 14.98
N LEU A 66 -10.70 -3.78 13.90
CA LEU A 66 -9.85 -2.59 13.84
C LEU A 66 -10.31 -1.50 14.82
N VAL A 67 -11.60 -1.20 14.91
CA VAL A 67 -12.13 -0.20 15.85
C VAL A 67 -11.77 -0.57 17.29
N LYS A 68 -11.90 -1.86 17.66
CA LYS A 68 -11.50 -2.35 18.99
C LYS A 68 -10.02 -2.11 19.26
N MET A 69 -9.14 -2.34 18.26
CA MET A 69 -7.68 -2.20 18.41
C MET A 69 -7.22 -0.75 18.34
N LEU A 70 -7.92 0.11 17.61
CA LEU A 70 -7.60 1.53 17.44
C LEU A 70 -7.94 2.41 18.65
N LYS A 71 -8.49 1.82 19.73
CA LYS A 71 -8.64 2.45 21.06
C LYS A 71 -9.37 3.79 21.04
N GLY A 72 -10.53 3.84 20.39
CA GLY A 72 -11.41 5.02 20.38
C GLY A 72 -11.18 5.99 19.21
N ARG A 73 -10.22 5.71 18.33
CA ARG A 73 -10.10 6.46 17.07
C ARG A 73 -11.25 6.11 16.12
N SER A 74 -11.79 7.13 15.45
CA SER A 74 -12.84 6.94 14.46
C SER A 74 -12.24 6.31 13.17
N LEU A 75 -12.83 5.23 12.70
CA LEU A 75 -12.44 4.54 11.45
C LEU A 75 -13.59 4.57 10.45
N ARG A 76 -13.34 5.12 9.26
CA ARG A 76 -14.29 5.12 8.16
C ARG A 76 -13.73 4.35 6.97
N PHE A 77 -14.53 3.47 6.38
CA PHE A 77 -14.20 2.81 5.13
C PHE A 77 -14.63 3.65 3.92
N ILE A 78 -13.77 3.69 2.91
CA ILE A 78 -14.06 4.24 1.59
C ILE A 78 -13.88 3.10 0.58
N VAL A 79 -14.98 2.45 0.23
CA VAL A 79 -15.00 1.31 -0.69
C VAL A 79 -15.16 1.83 -2.11
N VAL A 80 -14.21 1.50 -2.97
CA VAL A 80 -14.23 1.95 -4.37
C VAL A 80 -14.46 0.78 -5.31
N ASN A 81 -15.64 0.72 -5.89
CA ASN A 81 -16.00 -0.28 -6.90
C ASN A 81 -15.43 0.09 -8.26
N ASP A 82 -14.38 -0.56 -8.69
CA ASP A 82 -13.72 -0.37 -9.99
C ASP A 82 -14.46 -1.11 -11.13
N ALA A 83 -15.76 -0.79 -11.30
CA ALA A 83 -16.64 -1.38 -12.31
C ALA A 83 -16.75 -2.91 -12.22
N SER A 84 -17.02 -3.44 -11.05
CA SER A 84 -17.25 -4.87 -10.85
C SER A 84 -18.44 -5.37 -11.65
N LYS A 85 -18.26 -6.49 -12.36
CA LYS A 85 -19.31 -7.18 -13.10
C LYS A 85 -19.95 -8.33 -12.31
N ARG A 86 -19.39 -8.70 -11.18
CA ARG A 86 -19.84 -9.77 -10.29
C ARG A 86 -19.44 -9.48 -8.84
N GLY A 87 -20.16 -10.06 -7.90
CA GLY A 87 -19.88 -10.00 -6.46
C GLY A 87 -20.26 -8.68 -5.79
N PHE A 88 -20.13 -7.55 -6.46
CA PHE A 88 -20.51 -6.23 -5.92
C PHE A 88 -22.00 -5.96 -6.20
N THR A 89 -22.88 -6.62 -5.46
CA THR A 89 -24.33 -6.53 -5.64
C THR A 89 -24.94 -5.43 -4.77
N LYS A 90 -26.13 -4.96 -5.16
CA LYS A 90 -26.88 -3.96 -4.39
C LYS A 90 -27.16 -4.45 -2.97
N ASP A 91 -27.62 -5.69 -2.82
CA ASP A 91 -27.93 -6.29 -1.52
C ASP A 91 -26.70 -6.39 -0.60
N ALA A 92 -25.51 -6.68 -1.16
CA ALA A 92 -24.27 -6.71 -0.38
C ALA A 92 -23.88 -5.30 0.10
N VAL A 93 -24.05 -4.29 -0.74
CA VAL A 93 -23.81 -2.89 -0.39
C VAL A 93 -24.82 -2.42 0.67
N GLU A 94 -26.09 -2.76 0.55
CA GLU A 94 -27.12 -2.41 1.54
C GLU A 94 -26.79 -3.03 2.90
N ARG A 95 -26.45 -4.32 2.96
CA ARG A 95 -26.01 -4.97 4.22
C ARG A 95 -24.77 -4.31 4.84
N LEU A 96 -23.81 -3.90 3.99
CA LEU A 96 -22.63 -3.19 4.49
C LEU A 96 -23.01 -1.83 5.11
N LEU A 97 -23.84 -1.04 4.43
CA LEU A 97 -24.26 0.29 4.89
C LEU A 97 -25.20 0.23 6.10
N GLU A 98 -26.03 -0.81 6.22
CA GLU A 98 -26.83 -1.06 7.44
C GLU A 98 -25.95 -1.29 8.67
N ALA A 99 -24.86 -2.06 8.50
CA ALA A 99 -23.94 -2.35 9.60
C ALA A 99 -22.91 -1.23 9.85
N LEU A 100 -22.48 -0.54 8.81
CA LEU A 100 -21.45 0.51 8.84
C LEU A 100 -21.96 1.76 8.07
N PRO A 101 -22.86 2.57 8.67
CA PRO A 101 -23.52 3.67 7.97
C PRO A 101 -22.57 4.79 7.53
N ASP A 102 -21.42 4.95 8.18
CA ASP A 102 -20.40 5.95 7.82
C ASP A 102 -19.53 5.52 6.63
N THR A 103 -19.71 4.29 6.10
CA THR A 103 -18.96 3.80 4.95
C THR A 103 -19.33 4.59 3.69
N MET A 104 -18.30 5.09 3.00
CA MET A 104 -18.50 5.72 1.70
C MET A 104 -18.35 4.70 0.58
N ILE A 105 -19.31 4.66 -0.34
CA ILE A 105 -19.26 3.85 -1.56
C ILE A 105 -19.02 4.76 -2.76
N VAL A 106 -17.92 4.51 -3.47
CA VAL A 106 -17.58 5.19 -4.73
C VAL A 106 -17.67 4.16 -5.86
N SER A 107 -18.38 4.45 -6.94
CA SER A 107 -18.54 3.53 -8.07
C SER A 107 -18.45 4.29 -9.39
N TYR A 108 -17.94 3.62 -10.42
CA TYR A 108 -17.95 4.09 -11.81
C TYR A 108 -18.06 2.89 -12.77
N ASP A 109 -18.43 3.16 -14.03
CA ASP A 109 -18.89 2.12 -14.98
C ASP A 109 -17.77 1.44 -15.77
N THR A 110 -16.55 1.97 -15.73
CA THR A 110 -15.41 1.44 -16.51
C THR A 110 -14.26 1.09 -15.60
N ASN A 111 -13.74 -0.15 -15.68
CA ASN A 111 -12.57 -0.56 -14.92
C ASN A 111 -11.35 0.29 -15.32
N LYS A 112 -10.81 1.01 -14.36
CA LYS A 112 -9.67 1.93 -14.51
C LYS A 112 -8.38 1.39 -13.89
N GLY A 113 -8.48 0.40 -13.02
CA GLY A 113 -7.37 -0.23 -12.31
C GLY A 113 -7.16 0.30 -10.88
N LYS A 114 -6.37 -0.46 -10.10
CA LYS A 114 -6.20 -0.25 -8.65
C LYS A 114 -5.74 1.18 -8.31
N GLY A 115 -4.76 1.74 -9.02
CA GLY A 115 -4.27 3.09 -8.77
C GLY A 115 -5.34 4.16 -8.98
N ALA A 116 -6.15 4.04 -10.04
CA ALA A 116 -7.26 4.94 -10.27
C ALA A 116 -8.32 4.81 -9.18
N ALA A 117 -8.62 3.58 -8.72
CA ALA A 117 -9.57 3.34 -7.64
C ALA A 117 -9.07 3.95 -6.31
N VAL A 118 -7.80 3.77 -5.97
CA VAL A 118 -7.23 4.38 -4.75
C VAL A 118 -7.30 5.90 -4.81
N ARG A 119 -6.97 6.53 -5.95
CA ARG A 119 -7.12 7.99 -6.12
C ARG A 119 -8.56 8.46 -6.05
N ALA A 120 -9.50 7.70 -6.63
CA ALA A 120 -10.92 8.01 -6.50
C ALA A 120 -11.38 7.96 -5.04
N GLY A 121 -10.95 6.97 -4.26
CA GLY A 121 -11.19 6.93 -2.81
C GLY A 121 -10.53 8.11 -2.08
N LEU A 122 -9.30 8.44 -2.46
CA LEU A 122 -8.55 9.55 -1.86
C LEU A 122 -9.26 10.90 -2.02
N SER A 123 -9.91 11.17 -3.14
CA SER A 123 -10.66 12.42 -3.38
C SER A 123 -11.85 12.60 -2.41
N HIS A 124 -12.30 11.53 -1.76
CA HIS A 124 -13.35 11.55 -0.74
C HIS A 124 -12.80 11.44 0.70
N SER A 125 -11.49 11.29 0.85
CA SER A 125 -10.87 11.24 2.17
C SER A 125 -10.72 12.63 2.77
N THR A 126 -11.24 12.80 3.98
CA THR A 126 -11.20 14.05 4.75
C THR A 126 -10.37 13.95 6.03
N SER A 127 -10.00 12.74 6.43
CA SER A 127 -9.25 12.47 7.66
C SER A 127 -7.79 12.91 7.55
N SER A 128 -7.15 13.21 8.67
CA SER A 128 -5.72 13.56 8.75
C SER A 128 -4.83 12.37 8.38
N ILE A 129 -5.24 11.17 8.74
CA ILE A 129 -4.59 9.90 8.42
C ILE A 129 -5.44 9.12 7.42
N THR A 130 -4.82 8.66 6.37
CA THR A 130 -5.47 7.82 5.36
C THR A 130 -4.59 6.62 5.06
N LEU A 131 -5.22 5.46 5.00
CA LEU A 131 -4.58 4.22 4.58
C LEU A 131 -5.31 3.66 3.36
N TYR A 132 -4.64 2.76 2.64
CA TYR A 132 -5.33 1.86 1.72
C TYR A 132 -4.80 0.44 1.85
N THR A 133 -5.68 -0.51 1.63
CA THR A 133 -5.34 -1.94 1.52
C THR A 133 -6.31 -2.63 0.55
N ASP A 134 -6.00 -3.87 0.17
CA ASP A 134 -6.93 -4.66 -0.65
C ASP A 134 -8.20 -5.01 0.14
N TYR A 135 -9.33 -5.10 -0.56
CA TYR A 135 -10.66 -5.32 0.06
C TYR A 135 -10.78 -6.65 0.82
N ASP A 136 -9.89 -7.61 0.56
CA ASP A 136 -9.80 -8.92 1.21
C ASP A 136 -8.90 -8.94 2.43
N PHE A 137 -8.37 -7.78 2.83
CA PHE A 137 -7.55 -7.56 4.03
C PHE A 137 -6.42 -8.59 4.16
N PRO A 138 -5.45 -8.62 3.26
CA PRO A 138 -4.38 -9.62 3.29
C PRO A 138 -3.43 -9.48 4.49
N TYR A 139 -3.42 -8.32 5.15
CA TYR A 139 -2.57 -8.05 6.31
C TYR A 139 -3.31 -8.25 7.62
N GLU A 140 -2.57 -8.64 8.67
CA GLU A 140 -3.09 -8.71 10.03
C GLU A 140 -3.52 -7.32 10.53
N ALA A 141 -4.57 -7.27 11.36
CA ALA A 141 -5.10 -6.03 11.89
C ALA A 141 -4.06 -5.23 12.71
N ASP A 142 -3.16 -5.95 13.42
CA ASP A 142 -2.04 -5.35 14.14
C ASP A 142 -1.11 -4.54 13.22
N SER A 143 -0.86 -5.01 12.01
CA SER A 143 -0.05 -4.27 11.03
C SER A 143 -0.72 -2.96 10.60
N ILE A 144 -2.05 -2.94 10.48
CA ILE A 144 -2.81 -1.71 10.18
C ILE A 144 -2.73 -0.73 11.36
N CYS A 145 -2.90 -1.22 12.59
CA CYS A 145 -2.84 -0.39 13.79
C CYS A 145 -1.43 0.21 14.01
N ARG A 146 -0.38 -0.58 13.84
CA ARG A 146 1.02 -0.10 13.91
C ARG A 146 1.30 0.97 12.85
N MET A 147 0.72 0.84 11.66
CA MET A 147 0.85 1.86 10.60
C MET A 147 0.26 3.20 11.04
N VAL A 148 -0.89 3.20 11.69
CA VAL A 148 -1.50 4.40 12.27
C VAL A 148 -0.58 5.02 13.33
N GLU A 149 -0.02 4.21 14.24
CA GLU A 149 0.89 4.69 15.27
C GLU A 149 2.15 5.37 14.70
N TRP A 150 2.71 4.82 13.61
CA TRP A 150 3.84 5.45 12.92
C TRP A 150 3.45 6.80 12.28
N LEU A 151 2.28 6.91 11.68
CA LEU A 151 1.79 8.18 11.11
C LEU A 151 1.53 9.22 12.20
N GLU A 152 0.96 8.82 13.33
CA GLU A 152 0.77 9.68 14.52
C GLU A 152 2.11 10.13 15.11
N SER A 153 3.16 9.32 14.98
CA SER A 153 4.51 9.69 15.43
C SER A 153 5.22 10.70 14.51
N GLY A 154 4.56 11.12 13.39
CA GLY A 154 5.02 12.19 12.53
C GLY A 154 5.63 11.76 11.20
N TYR A 155 5.52 10.49 10.82
CA TYR A 155 5.88 10.08 9.46
C TYR A 155 4.83 10.54 8.46
N ASP A 156 5.28 10.94 7.26
CA ASP A 156 4.41 11.39 6.19
C ASP A 156 3.83 10.22 5.39
N VAL A 157 4.63 9.18 5.22
CA VAL A 157 4.27 7.96 4.49
C VAL A 157 4.81 6.74 5.24
N VAL A 158 3.97 5.72 5.41
CA VAL A 158 4.35 4.42 5.97
C VAL A 158 4.05 3.32 4.97
N ILE A 159 5.05 2.49 4.69
CA ILE A 159 4.99 1.40 3.72
C ILE A 159 5.04 0.08 4.47
N ALA A 160 4.04 -0.77 4.28
CA ALA A 160 4.11 -2.15 4.76
C ALA A 160 5.09 -2.96 3.91
N VAL A 161 6.16 -3.41 4.53
CA VAL A 161 7.17 -4.27 3.91
C VAL A 161 6.91 -5.70 4.35
N ARG A 162 6.82 -6.60 3.38
CA ARG A 162 6.62 -8.03 3.64
C ARG A 162 7.85 -8.59 4.34
N ASN A 163 7.63 -9.24 5.49
CA ASN A 163 8.69 -9.83 6.29
C ASN A 163 9.34 -11.05 5.62
N HIS A 164 10.45 -11.56 6.19
CA HIS A 164 11.17 -12.71 5.65
C HIS A 164 10.30 -13.99 5.58
N THR A 165 9.39 -14.17 6.53
CA THR A 165 8.47 -15.32 6.58
C THR A 165 7.57 -15.39 5.34
N TYR A 166 7.16 -14.25 4.77
CA TYR A 166 6.43 -14.20 3.51
C TYR A 166 7.19 -14.88 2.37
N TYR A 167 8.52 -14.63 2.28
CA TYR A 167 9.34 -15.18 1.20
C TYR A 167 9.57 -16.68 1.32
N THR A 168 9.49 -17.27 2.52
CA THR A 168 9.66 -18.72 2.71
C THR A 168 8.55 -19.52 2.01
N HIS A 169 7.34 -18.99 1.97
CA HIS A 169 6.16 -19.63 1.36
C HIS A 169 5.99 -19.34 -0.15
N LEU A 170 6.82 -18.48 -0.75
CA LEU A 170 6.73 -18.17 -2.17
C LEU A 170 7.40 -19.23 -3.04
N SER A 171 6.80 -19.50 -4.22
CA SER A 171 7.47 -20.27 -5.27
C SER A 171 8.74 -19.57 -5.74
N THR A 172 9.75 -20.34 -6.16
CA THR A 172 11.04 -19.81 -6.66
C THR A 172 10.85 -18.78 -7.78
N ARG A 173 9.91 -19.01 -8.69
CA ARG A 173 9.57 -18.09 -9.77
C ARG A 173 9.11 -16.72 -9.25
N ARG A 174 8.27 -16.68 -8.21
CA ARG A 174 7.81 -15.44 -7.58
C ARG A 174 8.93 -14.71 -6.85
N LYS A 175 9.82 -15.44 -6.19
CA LYS A 175 11.02 -14.85 -5.57
C LYS A 175 11.86 -14.13 -6.61
N ILE A 176 12.17 -14.80 -7.74
CA ILE A 176 12.94 -14.20 -8.83
C ILE A 176 12.25 -12.94 -9.39
N MET A 177 10.94 -12.98 -9.62
CA MET A 177 10.19 -11.82 -10.11
C MET A 177 10.23 -10.66 -9.11
N SER A 178 10.08 -10.92 -7.82
CA SER A 178 10.17 -9.90 -6.76
C SER A 178 11.57 -9.28 -6.71
N TYR A 179 12.63 -10.08 -6.79
CA TYR A 179 14.00 -9.57 -6.86
C TYR A 179 14.26 -8.74 -8.12
N ALA A 180 13.80 -9.20 -9.28
CA ALA A 180 13.94 -8.47 -10.53
C ALA A 180 13.23 -7.10 -10.47
N SER A 181 12.02 -7.05 -9.91
CA SER A 181 11.28 -5.79 -9.72
C SER A 181 12.03 -4.81 -8.82
N ARG A 182 12.62 -5.28 -7.70
CA ARG A 182 13.41 -4.44 -6.80
C ARG A 182 14.68 -3.89 -7.48
N ILE A 183 15.39 -4.74 -8.21
CA ILE A 183 16.56 -4.32 -8.98
C ILE A 183 16.18 -3.24 -10.00
N LEU A 184 15.08 -3.42 -10.73
CA LEU A 184 14.58 -2.45 -11.69
C LEU A 184 14.18 -1.12 -11.01
N ASN A 185 13.47 -1.17 -9.90
CA ASN A 185 13.10 0.04 -9.15
C ASN A 185 14.33 0.79 -8.63
N PHE A 186 15.33 0.08 -8.12
CA PHE A 186 16.58 0.69 -7.68
C PHE A 186 17.38 1.28 -8.84
N THR A 187 17.57 0.53 -9.94
CA THR A 187 18.43 0.96 -11.05
C THR A 187 17.82 2.07 -11.90
N LEU A 188 16.49 2.06 -12.07
CA LEU A 188 15.78 3.05 -12.92
C LEU A 188 15.28 4.25 -12.14
N LEU A 189 14.87 4.05 -10.88
CA LEU A 189 14.23 5.10 -10.08
C LEU A 189 15.07 5.52 -8.85
N GLY A 190 16.18 4.84 -8.56
CA GLY A 190 16.97 5.12 -7.35
C GLY A 190 16.25 4.78 -6.04
N LEU A 191 15.14 4.00 -6.10
CA LEU A 191 14.35 3.67 -4.93
C LEU A 191 15.08 2.69 -4.01
N THR A 192 15.33 3.12 -2.78
CA THR A 192 15.93 2.30 -1.73
C THR A 192 14.88 1.51 -0.93
N HIS A 193 13.61 1.92 -0.99
CA HIS A 193 12.50 1.24 -0.31
C HIS A 193 12.24 -0.15 -0.92
N THR A 194 12.30 -1.18 -0.09
CA THR A 194 12.39 -2.57 -0.54
C THR A 194 11.11 -3.15 -1.10
N ASP A 195 9.95 -2.67 -0.67
CA ASP A 195 8.64 -3.21 -1.07
C ASP A 195 7.65 -2.12 -1.49
N ALA A 196 8.06 -1.30 -2.45
CA ALA A 196 7.20 -0.23 -2.98
C ALA A 196 5.84 -0.74 -3.49
N GLN A 197 5.70 -2.03 -3.83
CA GLN A 197 4.47 -2.65 -4.30
C GLN A 197 3.64 -3.35 -3.20
N GLY A 198 4.01 -3.21 -1.93
CA GLY A 198 3.21 -3.73 -0.81
C GLY A 198 1.78 -3.15 -0.82
N GLY A 199 0.76 -4.02 -0.68
CA GLY A 199 -0.65 -3.64 -0.83
C GLY A 199 -1.22 -2.84 0.35
N LEU A 200 -0.47 -2.56 1.41
CA LEU A 200 -0.88 -1.74 2.55
C LEU A 200 0.07 -0.54 2.67
N LYS A 201 -0.48 0.66 2.62
CA LYS A 201 0.23 1.91 2.85
C LYS A 201 -0.65 2.90 3.60
N GLY A 202 0.02 3.77 4.37
CA GLY A 202 -0.61 4.85 5.08
C GLY A 202 0.12 6.17 4.85
N PHE A 203 -0.59 7.27 4.99
CA PHE A 203 -0.04 8.60 4.79
C PHE A 203 -0.87 9.66 5.51
N ASN A 204 -0.20 10.74 5.88
CA ASN A 204 -0.80 11.95 6.40
C ASN A 204 -1.24 12.89 5.26
N GLN A 205 -1.62 14.13 5.58
CA GLN A 205 -2.06 15.12 4.60
C GLN A 205 -0.97 15.46 3.55
N ARG A 206 0.31 15.44 3.95
CA ARG A 206 1.43 15.66 3.03
C ARG A 206 1.59 14.48 2.06
N GLY A 207 1.56 13.25 2.59
CA GLY A 207 1.64 12.04 1.79
C GLY A 207 0.47 11.90 0.79
N LYS A 208 -0.73 12.40 1.13
CA LYS A 208 -1.89 12.45 0.22
C LYS A 208 -1.58 13.20 -1.08
N SER A 209 -0.82 14.30 -1.03
CA SER A 209 -0.51 15.11 -2.21
C SER A 209 0.31 14.32 -3.24
N PHE A 210 1.25 13.49 -2.79
CA PHE A 210 2.05 12.65 -3.68
C PHE A 210 1.21 11.56 -4.33
N LEU A 211 0.35 10.87 -3.56
CA LEU A 211 -0.55 9.87 -4.10
C LEU A 211 -1.54 10.47 -5.10
N ALA A 212 -2.11 11.62 -4.80
CA ALA A 212 -3.03 12.35 -5.70
C ALA A 212 -2.35 12.73 -7.02
N SER A 213 -1.06 13.02 -7.02
CA SER A 213 -0.29 13.42 -8.21
C SER A 213 0.11 12.24 -9.11
N THR A 214 -0.10 10.97 -8.68
CA THR A 214 0.23 9.80 -9.48
C THR A 214 -0.64 9.70 -10.74
N GLN A 215 -0.08 9.14 -11.82
CA GLN A 215 -0.77 9.03 -13.11
C GLN A 215 -0.98 7.56 -13.53
N VAL A 216 -0.17 6.64 -12.99
CA VAL A 216 -0.33 5.22 -13.27
C VAL A 216 -1.63 4.71 -12.67
N ASN A 217 -2.43 4.04 -13.49
CA ASN A 217 -3.76 3.57 -13.07
C ASN A 217 -3.77 2.14 -12.53
N ARG A 218 -2.76 1.33 -12.87
CA ARG A 218 -2.66 -0.08 -12.48
C ARG A 218 -1.70 -0.27 -11.31
N PHE A 219 -1.03 -1.41 -11.24
CA PHE A 219 -0.28 -1.84 -10.05
C PHE A 219 0.96 -0.97 -9.73
N LEU A 220 1.65 -0.41 -10.74
CA LEU A 220 2.83 0.44 -10.49
C LEU A 220 2.50 1.84 -9.95
N PHE A 221 1.24 2.20 -9.72
CA PHE A 221 0.91 3.44 -9.01
C PHE A 221 1.56 3.49 -7.62
N ASP A 222 1.67 2.34 -6.98
CA ASP A 222 2.36 2.16 -5.70
C ASP A 222 3.84 2.59 -5.78
N THR A 223 4.53 2.16 -6.85
CA THR A 223 5.93 2.54 -7.10
C THR A 223 6.04 4.02 -7.45
N GLU A 224 5.15 4.55 -8.31
CA GLU A 224 5.12 5.98 -8.65
C GLU A 224 4.89 6.85 -7.42
N PHE A 225 3.98 6.44 -6.53
CA PHE A 225 3.69 7.15 -5.30
C PHE A 225 4.94 7.29 -4.42
N ILE A 226 5.61 6.17 -4.14
CA ILE A 226 6.80 6.17 -3.30
C ILE A 226 7.96 6.91 -3.98
N TYR A 227 8.12 6.75 -5.29
CA TYR A 227 9.12 7.49 -6.05
C TYR A 227 8.92 9.00 -5.90
N LYS A 228 7.71 9.51 -6.12
CA LYS A 228 7.42 10.94 -5.97
C LYS A 228 7.65 11.44 -4.54
N ALA A 229 7.24 10.67 -3.55
CA ALA A 229 7.46 11.03 -2.14
C ALA A 229 8.96 11.04 -1.79
N SER A 230 9.77 10.13 -2.34
CA SER A 230 11.21 10.03 -2.08
C SER A 230 12.06 11.11 -2.77
N GLN A 231 11.50 11.86 -3.74
CA GLN A 231 12.21 12.97 -4.38
C GLN A 231 12.30 14.22 -3.46
N GLU A 232 11.46 14.30 -2.43
CA GLU A 232 11.46 15.38 -1.46
C GLU A 232 12.26 14.97 -0.23
N SER A 233 13.37 15.66 0.03
CA SER A 233 14.35 15.28 1.08
C SER A 233 13.84 15.45 2.50
N ASP A 234 12.76 16.22 2.71
CA ASP A 234 12.14 16.50 4.00
C ASP A 234 10.85 15.68 4.23
N VAL A 235 10.52 14.75 3.34
CA VAL A 235 9.42 13.78 3.52
C VAL A 235 9.92 12.59 4.32
N LEU A 236 9.25 12.31 5.42
CA LEU A 236 9.56 11.18 6.29
C LEU A 236 8.83 9.93 5.84
N ILE A 237 9.56 9.01 5.22
CA ILE A 237 9.03 7.71 4.77
C ILE A 237 9.52 6.61 5.72
N LYS A 238 8.62 5.74 6.19
CA LYS A 238 8.91 4.59 7.05
C LYS A 238 8.60 3.28 6.35
N ASP A 239 9.59 2.42 6.24
CA ASP A 239 9.39 1.00 5.94
C ASP A 239 9.03 0.27 7.25
N MET A 240 7.88 -0.36 7.30
CA MET A 240 7.34 -1.06 8.46
C MET A 240 7.12 -2.54 8.13
N PRO A 241 7.71 -3.48 8.87
CA PRO A 241 7.40 -4.90 8.71
C PRO A 241 5.91 -5.15 8.95
N ALA A 242 5.28 -5.86 8.05
CA ALA A 242 3.87 -6.21 8.16
C ALA A 242 3.66 -7.70 7.95
N ASP A 243 2.78 -8.27 8.76
CA ASP A 243 2.44 -9.67 8.72
C ASP A 243 1.20 -9.89 7.85
N LEU A 244 1.27 -10.91 6.98
CA LEU A 244 0.13 -11.37 6.22
C LEU A 244 -0.67 -12.38 7.03
N ARG A 245 -1.98 -12.36 6.84
CA ARG A 245 -2.85 -13.41 7.39
C ARG A 245 -2.51 -14.77 6.80
N ASP A 246 -2.73 -15.82 7.57
CA ASP A 246 -2.65 -17.19 7.08
C ASP A 246 -3.62 -17.41 5.91
N ASN A 247 -3.20 -18.20 4.93
CA ASN A 247 -4.00 -18.58 3.75
C ASN A 247 -4.35 -17.47 2.75
N VAL A 248 -3.58 -16.38 2.69
CA VAL A 248 -3.75 -15.38 1.64
C VAL A 248 -3.35 -15.96 0.27
N HIS A 249 -4.33 -16.06 -0.64
CA HIS A 249 -4.09 -16.47 -2.02
C HIS A 249 -3.67 -15.27 -2.87
N LEU A 250 -2.38 -15.21 -3.19
CA LEU A 250 -1.87 -14.19 -4.09
C LEU A 250 -2.11 -14.59 -5.55
N PRO A 251 -2.87 -13.83 -6.34
CA PRO A 251 -3.17 -14.16 -7.72
C PRO A 251 -1.91 -14.15 -8.60
N ASN A 252 -1.87 -15.02 -9.61
CA ASN A 252 -0.77 -15.03 -10.59
C ASN A 252 -0.92 -13.86 -11.57
N MET A 253 0.13 -13.06 -11.74
CA MET A 253 0.17 -12.02 -12.77
C MET A 253 0.10 -12.63 -14.18
N ARG A 254 -0.79 -12.12 -15.01
CA ARG A 254 -0.88 -12.50 -16.44
C ARG A 254 0.27 -11.84 -17.21
N ARG A 255 0.79 -12.53 -18.25
CA ARG A 255 1.93 -12.03 -19.05
C ARG A 255 1.70 -10.65 -19.67
N GLY A 256 0.46 -10.33 -20.09
CA GLY A 256 0.10 -9.02 -20.65
C GLY A 256 0.22 -7.87 -19.66
N VAL A 257 -0.07 -8.13 -18.38
CA VAL A 257 0.08 -7.15 -17.30
C VAL A 257 1.55 -6.80 -17.09
N LEU A 258 2.46 -7.77 -17.17
CA LEU A 258 3.89 -7.54 -16.99
C LEU A 258 4.48 -6.58 -18.04
N ALA A 259 4.08 -6.70 -19.32
CA ALA A 259 4.54 -5.80 -20.37
C ALA A 259 4.04 -4.35 -20.17
N GLU A 260 2.77 -4.20 -19.74
CA GLU A 260 2.20 -2.89 -19.41
C GLU A 260 2.92 -2.25 -18.22
N GLU A 261 3.23 -3.05 -17.19
CA GLU A 261 3.94 -2.57 -16.02
C GLU A 261 5.39 -2.15 -16.35
N LEU A 262 6.09 -2.88 -17.19
CA LEU A 262 7.42 -2.44 -17.67
C LEU A 262 7.34 -1.10 -18.41
N LYS A 263 6.35 -0.91 -19.28
CA LYS A 263 6.12 0.38 -19.94
C LYS A 263 5.86 1.51 -18.92
N ASN A 264 5.04 1.24 -17.92
CA ASN A 264 4.73 2.21 -16.87
C ASN A 264 5.99 2.56 -16.06
N LEU A 265 6.86 1.60 -15.77
CA LEU A 265 8.12 1.85 -15.06
C LEU A 265 9.03 2.81 -15.84
N PHE A 266 9.17 2.61 -17.16
CA PHE A 266 9.92 3.54 -18.01
C PHE A 266 9.27 4.94 -18.06
N LEU A 267 7.94 5.01 -18.08
CA LEU A 267 7.23 6.28 -18.05
C LEU A 267 7.44 7.03 -16.72
N ILE A 268 7.49 6.34 -15.59
CA ILE A 268 7.82 6.94 -14.28
C ILE A 268 9.24 7.51 -14.32
N ALA A 269 10.22 6.71 -14.77
CA ALA A 269 11.61 7.13 -14.86
C ALA A 269 11.85 8.30 -15.83
N TRP A 270 11.03 8.42 -16.89
CA TRP A 270 11.15 9.51 -17.88
C TRP A 270 10.52 10.83 -17.39
N ARG A 271 9.52 10.76 -16.52
CA ARG A 271 8.75 11.91 -16.04
C ARG A 271 9.28 12.52 -14.73
N GLY A 272 10.11 11.79 -14.01
CA GLY A 272 10.81 12.27 -12.80
C GLY A 272 12.17 12.80 -13.14
#